data_ebfc8eab3cb75ad8a6b1409711f44276
#
_entry.id   ebfc8eab3cb75ad8a6b1409711f44276
#
_cell.length_a   1.000
_cell.length_b   1.000
_cell.length_c   1.000
_cell.angle_alpha   90.00
_cell.angle_beta   90.00
_cell.angle_gamma   90.00
#
_symmetry.space_group_name_H-M   'P 1'
#
loop_
_entity.id
_entity.type
_entity.pdbx_description
1 polymer ?
#
loop_
_entity_poly.entity_id
_entity_poly.type
_entity_poly.pdbx_seq_one_letter_code
_entity_poly.pdbx_strand_id
1 'polypeptide(L)'
;MSLRHHCIALAIATVLAAPWPIRAAPASIDWIRYSVPETGAAVDVPSSIFTEAAEKPEGGYGGRFLTADRRADLTVQSVANDAGLSPADFLARKNPPPGIVYKRVTPRFFVVSSFRNGRIWYNRCNFAGRFAHCVLINYPAAEKRQWDGVVTRISNTLASR
;
A
#
# COMPACT_ATOMS: atom_id res chain seq x y z
N MET A 1 31.64 44.13 -73.47
CA MET A 1 31.09 44.37 -72.08
C MET A 1 30.18 43.20 -71.75
N SER A 2 30.65 42.24 -70.91
CA SER A 2 29.92 41.01 -70.60
C SER A 2 29.37 41.08 -69.22
N LEU A 3 28.06 41.12 -69.03
CA LEU A 3 27.37 41.21 -67.76
C LEU A 3 27.16 39.77 -67.25
N ARG A 4 27.88 39.42 -66.15
CA ARG A 4 27.68 38.14 -65.45
C ARG A 4 26.58 38.28 -64.42
N HIS A 5 25.47 37.55 -64.64
CA HIS A 5 24.37 37.42 -63.69
C HIS A 5 24.76 36.36 -62.65
N HIS A 6 24.85 36.73 -61.35
CA HIS A 6 25.02 35.83 -60.26
C HIS A 6 23.65 35.48 -59.74
N CYS A 7 23.21 34.21 -59.93
CA CYS A 7 22.05 33.67 -59.27
C CYS A 7 22.44 33.25 -57.83
N ILE A 8 21.87 33.91 -56.83
CA ILE A 8 22.00 33.53 -55.41
C ILE A 8 20.88 32.53 -55.17
N ALA A 9 21.22 31.26 -54.93
CA ALA A 9 20.29 30.23 -54.49
C ALA A 9 20.08 30.32 -52.98
N LEU A 10 18.86 30.65 -52.57
CA LEU A 10 18.45 30.70 -51.17
C LEU A 10 18.05 29.26 -50.74
N ALA A 11 18.89 28.63 -49.92
CA ALA A 11 18.57 27.33 -49.34
C ALA A 11 17.67 27.51 -48.10
N ILE A 12 16.40 27.10 -48.19
CA ILE A 12 15.47 27.08 -47.07
C ILE A 12 15.70 25.78 -46.28
N ALA A 13 16.31 25.89 -45.11
CA ALA A 13 16.46 24.75 -44.19
C ALA A 13 15.13 24.52 -43.41
N THR A 14 14.40 23.49 -43.77
CA THR A 14 13.20 23.05 -43.05
C THR A 14 13.63 22.31 -41.75
N VAL A 15 13.46 22.93 -40.60
CA VAL A 15 13.68 22.31 -39.31
C VAL A 15 12.47 21.42 -38.99
N LEU A 16 12.65 20.09 -39.12
CA LEU A 16 11.69 19.10 -38.67
C LEU A 16 11.73 19.03 -37.14
N ALA A 17 10.75 19.65 -36.47
CA ALA A 17 10.56 19.53 -35.04
C ALA A 17 10.06 18.08 -34.73
N ALA A 18 10.92 17.23 -34.14
CA ALA A 18 10.53 15.92 -33.68
C ALA A 18 9.54 16.07 -32.50
N PRO A 19 8.41 15.36 -32.49
CA PRO A 19 7.47 15.41 -31.37
C PRO A 19 8.16 14.85 -30.13
N TRP A 20 8.16 15.62 -29.05
CA TRP A 20 8.66 15.17 -27.75
C TRP A 20 7.77 14.06 -27.25
N PRO A 21 8.35 12.95 -26.71
CA PRO A 21 7.54 11.87 -26.15
C PRO A 21 6.76 12.41 -24.96
N ILE A 22 5.43 12.39 -25.05
CA ILE A 22 4.54 12.70 -23.94
C ILE A 22 4.71 11.57 -22.93
N ARG A 23 5.43 11.85 -21.84
CA ARG A 23 5.59 10.91 -20.74
C ARG A 23 4.24 10.83 -20.04
N ALA A 24 3.57 9.67 -20.12
CA ALA A 24 2.34 9.42 -19.37
C ALA A 24 2.62 9.69 -17.87
N ALA A 25 1.79 10.52 -17.26
CA ALA A 25 1.86 10.71 -15.80
C ALA A 25 1.62 9.36 -15.12
N PRO A 26 2.32 9.06 -14.01
CA PRO A 26 2.02 7.84 -13.25
C PRO A 26 0.55 7.85 -12.87
N ALA A 27 -0.13 6.71 -13.08
CA ALA A 27 -1.54 6.57 -12.73
C ALA A 27 -1.73 6.91 -11.24
N SER A 28 -2.67 7.81 -10.95
CA SER A 28 -3.02 8.14 -9.57
C SER A 28 -3.63 6.92 -8.90
N ILE A 29 -3.27 6.68 -7.63
CA ILE A 29 -3.88 5.62 -6.82
C ILE A 29 -5.20 6.16 -6.28
N ASP A 30 -6.31 5.47 -6.56
CA ASP A 30 -7.62 5.78 -6.00
C ASP A 30 -7.73 5.14 -4.60
N TRP A 31 -8.26 5.93 -3.65
CA TRP A 31 -8.37 5.53 -2.25
C TRP A 31 -9.82 5.65 -1.79
N ILE A 32 -10.27 4.64 -1.04
CA ILE A 32 -11.57 4.68 -0.36
C ILE A 32 -11.36 4.55 1.14
N ARG A 33 -12.27 5.13 1.93
CA ARG A 33 -12.33 4.94 3.37
C ARG A 33 -13.13 3.68 3.66
N TYR A 34 -12.45 2.59 4.01
CA TYR A 34 -13.06 1.36 4.46
C TYR A 34 -13.34 1.45 5.97
N SER A 35 -14.57 1.11 6.37
CA SER A 35 -14.98 1.11 7.78
C SER A 35 -15.50 -0.25 8.19
N VAL A 36 -15.29 -0.59 9.47
CA VAL A 36 -15.81 -1.78 10.16
C VAL A 36 -16.86 -1.30 11.15
N PRO A 37 -18.16 -1.28 10.78
CA PRO A 37 -19.22 -0.63 11.56
C PRO A 37 -19.35 -1.19 12.97
N GLU A 38 -19.15 -2.51 13.14
CA GLU A 38 -19.29 -3.24 14.40
C GLU A 38 -18.30 -2.79 15.46
N THR A 39 -17.17 -2.20 15.05
CA THR A 39 -16.06 -1.89 15.97
C THR A 39 -15.57 -0.45 15.88
N GLY A 40 -16.04 0.31 14.88
CA GLY A 40 -15.64 1.68 14.63
C GLY A 40 -14.24 1.84 14.02
N ALA A 41 -13.58 0.75 13.66
CA ALA A 41 -12.32 0.82 12.93
C ALA A 41 -12.52 1.39 11.53
N ALA A 42 -11.54 2.16 11.05
CA ALA A 42 -11.54 2.65 9.67
C ALA A 42 -10.12 2.84 9.16
N VAL A 43 -9.93 2.67 7.86
CA VAL A 43 -8.61 2.76 7.20
C VAL A 43 -8.77 3.15 5.73
N ASP A 44 -7.79 3.86 5.16
CA ASP A 44 -7.75 4.10 3.72
C ASP A 44 -7.27 2.85 2.99
N VAL A 45 -8.06 2.39 2.02
CA VAL A 45 -7.75 1.23 1.16
C VAL A 45 -7.55 1.73 -0.27
N PRO A 46 -6.45 1.39 -0.94
CA PRO A 46 -6.22 1.74 -2.34
C PRO A 46 -7.06 0.85 -3.26
N SER A 47 -8.25 1.33 -3.64
CA SER A 47 -9.24 0.58 -4.41
C SER A 47 -8.80 0.26 -5.84
N SER A 48 -7.88 1.06 -6.40
CA SER A 48 -7.28 0.77 -7.71
C SER A 48 -6.20 -0.33 -7.67
N ILE A 49 -5.74 -0.72 -6.47
CA ILE A 49 -4.74 -1.78 -6.27
C ILE A 49 -5.42 -3.06 -5.80
N PHE A 50 -6.24 -2.97 -4.76
CA PHE A 50 -6.98 -4.10 -4.20
C PHE A 50 -8.39 -4.13 -4.78
N THR A 51 -8.52 -4.81 -5.91
CA THR A 51 -9.73 -4.80 -6.76
C THR A 51 -10.66 -5.99 -6.50
N GLU A 52 -10.19 -7.02 -5.79
CA GLU A 52 -10.97 -8.22 -5.50
C GLU A 52 -11.25 -8.34 -3.99
N ALA A 53 -12.49 -8.58 -3.62
CA ALA A 53 -12.84 -8.98 -2.26
C ALA A 53 -12.60 -10.49 -2.09
N ALA A 54 -12.05 -10.87 -0.93
CA ALA A 54 -11.86 -12.27 -0.54
C ALA A 54 -12.74 -12.62 0.66
N GLU A 55 -12.66 -13.87 1.12
CA GLU A 55 -13.34 -14.31 2.33
C GLU A 55 -12.97 -13.43 3.53
N LYS A 56 -13.97 -13.17 4.37
CA LYS A 56 -13.76 -12.39 5.60
C LYS A 56 -12.73 -13.09 6.49
N PRO A 57 -11.91 -12.32 7.22
CA PRO A 57 -10.97 -12.90 8.15
C PRO A 57 -11.69 -13.65 9.28
N GLU A 58 -11.17 -14.82 9.62
CA GLU A 58 -11.69 -15.61 10.72
C GLU A 58 -11.45 -14.91 12.09
N GLY A 59 -12.38 -15.10 13.01
CA GLY A 59 -12.24 -14.67 14.40
C GLY A 59 -12.27 -13.16 14.63
N GLY A 60 -12.97 -12.40 13.75
CA GLY A 60 -13.09 -10.96 13.92
C GLY A 60 -14.02 -10.32 12.89
N TYR A 61 -14.09 -8.99 12.95
CA TYR A 61 -14.86 -8.16 12.03
C TYR A 61 -13.92 -7.51 11.02
N GLY A 62 -14.35 -7.32 9.77
CA GLY A 62 -13.59 -6.63 8.75
C GLY A 62 -13.67 -7.25 7.38
N GLY A 63 -12.61 -7.08 6.57
CA GLY A 63 -12.56 -7.57 5.19
C GLY A 63 -11.15 -7.92 4.75
N ARG A 64 -11.07 -8.72 3.70
CA ARG A 64 -9.83 -9.07 3.01
C ARG A 64 -9.95 -8.74 1.53
N PHE A 65 -8.89 -8.17 0.99
CA PHE A 65 -8.80 -7.65 -0.37
C PHE A 65 -7.56 -8.19 -1.05
N LEU A 66 -7.67 -8.49 -2.34
CA LEU A 66 -6.59 -9.01 -3.17
C LEU A 66 -6.31 -8.07 -4.33
N THR A 67 -5.06 -8.05 -4.78
CA THR A 67 -4.73 -7.54 -6.11
C THR A 67 -5.27 -8.46 -7.20
N ALA A 68 -5.54 -7.94 -8.40
CA ALA A 68 -6.07 -8.74 -9.53
C ALA A 68 -5.18 -9.94 -9.88
N ASP A 69 -3.86 -9.80 -9.72
CA ASP A 69 -2.88 -10.88 -9.93
C ASP A 69 -2.71 -11.78 -8.71
N ARG A 70 -3.42 -11.49 -7.60
CA ARG A 70 -3.38 -12.20 -6.30
C ARG A 70 -1.98 -12.30 -5.66
N ARG A 71 -1.04 -11.46 -6.10
CA ARG A 71 0.32 -11.46 -5.55
C ARG A 71 0.44 -10.66 -4.26
N ALA A 72 -0.54 -9.80 -3.96
CA ALA A 72 -0.61 -9.08 -2.70
C ALA A 72 -2.01 -9.16 -2.09
N ASP A 73 -2.07 -9.08 -0.78
CA ASP A 73 -3.33 -9.02 -0.04
C ASP A 73 -3.27 -8.00 1.11
N LEU A 74 -4.43 -7.45 1.41
CA LEU A 74 -4.69 -6.57 2.54
C LEU A 74 -5.84 -7.16 3.36
N THR A 75 -5.59 -7.43 4.65
CA THR A 75 -6.64 -7.74 5.61
C THR A 75 -6.82 -6.57 6.56
N VAL A 76 -8.04 -6.07 6.67
CA VAL A 76 -8.48 -5.14 7.72
C VAL A 76 -9.31 -5.94 8.71
N GLN A 77 -8.87 -6.01 9.96
CA GLN A 77 -9.51 -6.87 10.95
C GLN A 77 -9.56 -6.22 12.33
N SER A 78 -10.72 -6.30 12.97
CA SER A 78 -10.88 -5.99 14.39
C SER A 78 -11.11 -7.28 15.17
N VAL A 79 -10.22 -7.58 16.10
CA VAL A 79 -10.24 -8.80 16.92
C VAL A 79 -10.57 -8.41 18.36
N ALA A 80 -11.45 -9.16 19.01
CA ALA A 80 -11.75 -8.94 20.43
C ALA A 80 -10.51 -9.16 21.29
N ASN A 81 -10.30 -8.24 22.23
CA ASN A 81 -9.23 -8.28 23.24
C ASN A 81 -9.84 -8.30 24.65
N ASP A 82 -10.80 -9.19 24.87
CA ASP A 82 -11.55 -9.30 26.12
C ASP A 82 -10.66 -9.59 27.33
N ALA A 83 -9.52 -10.23 27.12
CA ALA A 83 -8.51 -10.45 28.15
C ALA A 83 -7.68 -9.20 28.51
N GLY A 84 -7.91 -8.06 27.82
CA GLY A 84 -7.18 -6.82 28.07
C GLY A 84 -5.67 -6.92 27.86
N LEU A 85 -5.24 -7.76 26.90
CA LEU A 85 -3.81 -7.96 26.64
C LEU A 85 -3.14 -6.66 26.21
N SER A 86 -1.94 -6.42 26.71
CA SER A 86 -1.09 -5.38 26.18
C SER A 86 -0.73 -5.65 24.70
N PRO A 87 -0.35 -4.63 23.90
CA PRO A 87 0.14 -4.85 22.54
C PRO A 87 1.29 -5.86 22.46
N ALA A 88 2.17 -5.90 23.46
CA ALA A 88 3.28 -6.84 23.53
C ALA A 88 2.81 -8.28 23.71
N ASP A 89 1.89 -8.51 24.68
CA ASP A 89 1.36 -9.84 24.98
C ASP A 89 0.48 -10.36 23.84
N PHE A 90 -0.32 -9.47 23.25
CA PHE A 90 -1.15 -9.82 22.10
C PHE A 90 -0.28 -10.24 20.90
N LEU A 91 0.80 -9.48 20.62
CA LEU A 91 1.75 -9.84 19.56
C LEU A 91 2.43 -11.19 19.84
N ALA A 92 2.83 -11.43 21.07
CA ALA A 92 3.45 -12.71 21.48
C ALA A 92 2.50 -13.90 21.24
N ARG A 93 1.20 -13.74 21.54
CA ARG A 93 0.17 -14.78 21.30
C ARG A 93 -0.15 -14.99 19.83
N LYS A 94 -0.03 -13.95 18.98
CA LYS A 94 -0.27 -14.06 17.52
C LYS A 94 0.81 -14.90 16.81
N ASN A 95 1.93 -15.20 17.49
CA ASN A 95 3.04 -15.96 16.95
C ASN A 95 3.42 -15.44 15.54
N PRO A 96 3.96 -14.20 15.45
CA PRO A 96 4.27 -13.58 14.16
C PRO A 96 5.23 -14.47 13.37
N PRO A 97 5.19 -14.40 12.02
CA PRO A 97 6.08 -15.20 11.18
C PRO A 97 7.55 -15.01 11.59
N PRO A 98 8.40 -16.03 11.51
CA PRO A 98 9.84 -15.86 11.70
C PRO A 98 10.42 -14.89 10.68
N GLY A 99 11.62 -14.36 10.95
CA GLY A 99 12.29 -13.42 10.05
C GLY A 99 11.81 -11.97 10.23
N ILE A 100 11.51 -11.57 11.48
CA ILE A 100 11.17 -10.18 11.81
C ILE A 100 12.37 -9.28 11.46
N VAL A 101 12.14 -8.32 10.56
CA VAL A 101 13.14 -7.32 10.12
C VAL A 101 12.85 -5.93 10.71
N TYR A 102 11.64 -5.71 11.21
CA TYR A 102 11.25 -4.49 11.92
C TYR A 102 10.21 -4.80 12.99
N LYS A 103 10.38 -4.21 14.18
CA LYS A 103 9.44 -4.31 15.30
C LYS A 103 9.39 -3.01 16.07
N ARG A 104 8.18 -2.49 16.29
CA ARG A 104 7.91 -1.40 17.24
C ARG A 104 6.68 -1.75 18.06
N VAL A 105 6.80 -1.64 19.39
CA VAL A 105 5.72 -1.89 20.33
C VAL A 105 5.61 -0.69 21.25
N THR A 106 4.39 -0.22 21.50
CA THR A 106 4.05 0.87 22.41
C THR A 106 2.87 0.44 23.27
N PRO A 107 2.46 1.21 24.29
CA PRO A 107 1.26 0.89 25.06
C PRO A 107 -0.06 0.90 24.26
N ARG A 108 -0.08 1.49 23.05
CA ARG A 108 -1.30 1.66 22.23
C ARG A 108 -1.29 0.92 20.92
N PHE A 109 -0.16 0.50 20.44
CA PHE A 109 -0.05 -0.22 19.17
C PHE A 109 1.21 -1.05 19.07
N PHE A 110 1.22 -1.99 18.14
CA PHE A 110 2.46 -2.56 17.64
C PHE A 110 2.51 -2.49 16.11
N VAL A 111 3.73 -2.52 15.58
CA VAL A 111 4.04 -2.74 14.16
C VAL A 111 5.12 -3.79 14.08
N VAL A 112 4.94 -4.77 13.20
CA VAL A 112 5.97 -5.74 12.83
C VAL A 112 6.03 -5.89 11.32
N SER A 113 7.23 -6.09 10.82
CA SER A 113 7.44 -6.49 9.43
C SER A 113 8.38 -7.68 9.41
N SER A 114 8.02 -8.71 8.66
CA SER A 114 8.79 -9.94 8.50
C SER A 114 9.09 -10.18 7.03
N PHE A 115 10.23 -10.79 6.77
CA PHE A 115 10.59 -11.28 5.44
C PHE A 115 10.64 -12.81 5.46
N ARG A 116 9.86 -13.43 4.58
CA ARG A 116 9.83 -14.89 4.44
C ARG A 116 9.43 -15.28 3.03
N ASN A 117 10.15 -16.23 2.44
CA ASN A 117 9.84 -16.81 1.12
C ASN A 117 9.61 -15.75 0.02
N GLY A 118 10.50 -14.74 -0.06
CA GLY A 118 10.40 -13.69 -1.07
C GLY A 118 9.26 -12.69 -0.85
N ARG A 119 8.57 -12.71 0.30
CA ARG A 119 7.45 -11.85 0.63
C ARG A 119 7.72 -11.03 1.89
N ILE A 120 7.13 -9.84 1.94
CA ILE A 120 7.05 -9.02 3.14
C ILE A 120 5.66 -9.22 3.75
N TRP A 121 5.65 -9.45 5.05
CA TRP A 121 4.48 -9.55 5.91
C TRP A 121 4.49 -8.38 6.86
N TYR A 122 3.64 -7.39 6.60
CA TYR A 122 3.48 -6.21 7.42
C TYR A 122 2.23 -6.34 8.27
N ASN A 123 2.34 -6.09 9.58
CA ASN A 123 1.21 -6.08 10.47
C ASN A 123 1.30 -4.87 11.41
N ARG A 124 0.21 -4.10 11.48
CA ARG A 124 0.00 -3.06 12.49
C ARG A 124 -1.32 -3.30 13.19
N CYS A 125 -1.31 -3.29 14.52
CA CYS A 125 -2.53 -3.30 15.33
C CYS A 125 -2.54 -2.12 16.29
N ASN A 126 -3.61 -1.34 16.26
CA ASN A 126 -3.94 -0.30 17.23
C ASN A 126 -4.93 -0.85 18.25
N PHE A 127 -4.77 -0.50 19.53
CA PHE A 127 -5.61 -0.99 20.62
C PHE A 127 -6.53 0.12 21.12
N ALA A 128 -7.84 -0.11 21.08
CA ALA A 128 -8.84 0.81 21.57
C ALA A 128 -10.06 0.04 22.12
N GLY A 129 -10.51 0.40 23.31
CA GLY A 129 -11.60 -0.29 23.99
C GLY A 129 -11.27 -1.79 24.16
N ARG A 130 -12.22 -2.63 23.77
CA ARG A 130 -12.11 -4.09 23.82
C ARG A 130 -11.59 -4.74 22.55
N PHE A 131 -11.03 -3.96 21.60
CA PHE A 131 -10.59 -4.48 20.32
C PHE A 131 -9.12 -4.15 20.02
N ALA A 132 -8.48 -5.07 19.31
CA ALA A 132 -7.27 -4.81 18.53
C ALA A 132 -7.67 -4.63 17.06
N HIS A 133 -7.47 -3.43 16.53
CA HIS A 133 -7.76 -3.08 15.14
C HIS A 133 -6.49 -3.21 14.32
N CYS A 134 -6.49 -4.12 13.35
CA CYS A 134 -5.29 -4.53 12.63
C CYS A 134 -5.40 -4.30 11.13
N VAL A 135 -4.28 -3.97 10.51
CA VAL A 135 -4.05 -4.14 9.07
C VAL A 135 -2.89 -5.11 8.88
N LEU A 136 -3.11 -6.11 8.03
CA LEU A 136 -2.11 -7.07 7.62
C LEU A 136 -1.94 -6.93 6.11
N ILE A 137 -0.71 -6.68 5.66
CA ILE A 137 -0.41 -6.47 4.25
C ILE A 137 0.71 -7.42 3.86
N ASN A 138 0.49 -8.16 2.78
CA ASN A 138 1.39 -9.19 2.32
C ASN A 138 1.66 -8.99 0.83
N TYR A 139 2.93 -8.80 0.44
CA TYR A 139 3.31 -8.42 -0.91
C TYR A 139 4.71 -8.93 -1.28
N PRO A 140 5.06 -9.02 -2.59
CA PRO A 140 6.37 -9.45 -3.04
C PRO A 140 7.48 -8.50 -2.57
N ALA A 141 8.54 -9.04 -1.96
CA ALA A 141 9.64 -8.24 -1.45
C ALA A 141 10.43 -7.51 -2.55
N ALA A 142 10.47 -8.07 -3.75
CA ALA A 142 11.10 -7.43 -4.91
C ALA A 142 10.44 -6.09 -5.29
N GLU A 143 9.18 -5.90 -4.91
CA GLU A 143 8.38 -4.68 -5.18
C GLU A 143 8.35 -3.70 -4.01
N LYS A 144 9.14 -3.93 -2.96
CA LYS A 144 9.09 -3.15 -1.72
C LYS A 144 9.04 -1.64 -1.94
N ARG A 145 9.87 -1.09 -2.82
CA ARG A 145 9.90 0.35 -3.11
C ARG A 145 8.57 0.90 -3.64
N GLN A 146 7.83 0.11 -4.41
CA GLN A 146 6.52 0.49 -4.95
C GLN A 146 5.46 0.45 -3.85
N TRP A 147 5.60 -0.49 -2.91
CA TRP A 147 4.67 -0.69 -1.79
C TRP A 147 4.91 0.24 -0.59
N ASP A 148 6.10 0.81 -0.41
CA ASP A 148 6.44 1.59 0.79
C ASP A 148 5.46 2.75 1.05
N GLY A 149 5.11 3.51 0.01
CA GLY A 149 4.14 4.61 0.12
C GLY A 149 2.71 4.11 0.43
N VAL A 150 2.29 3.03 -0.22
CA VAL A 150 0.97 2.41 -0.03
C VAL A 150 0.83 1.88 1.40
N VAL A 151 1.78 1.07 1.85
CA VAL A 151 1.81 0.51 3.22
C VAL A 151 1.83 1.61 4.26
N THR A 152 2.63 2.65 4.06
CA THR A 152 2.72 3.79 4.96
C THR A 152 1.36 4.50 5.10
N ARG A 153 0.65 4.77 4.00
CA ARG A 153 -0.65 5.43 4.06
C ARG A 153 -1.70 4.53 4.73
N ILE A 154 -1.82 3.27 4.32
CA ILE A 154 -2.74 2.33 4.98
C ILE A 154 -2.47 2.30 6.50
N SER A 155 -1.21 2.14 6.89
CA SER A 155 -0.79 2.07 8.28
C SER A 155 -1.14 3.32 9.08
N ASN A 156 -0.86 4.51 8.53
CA ASN A 156 -1.06 5.77 9.23
C ASN A 156 -2.53 6.20 9.30
N THR A 157 -3.37 5.72 8.41
CA THR A 157 -4.81 6.03 8.39
C THR A 157 -5.66 5.06 9.19
N LEU A 158 -5.06 3.97 9.73
CA LEU A 158 -5.76 3.06 10.62
C LEU A 158 -6.20 3.80 11.89
N ALA A 159 -7.49 4.11 11.95
CA ALA A 159 -8.15 4.76 13.09
C ALA A 159 -8.99 3.74 13.86
N SER A 160 -9.09 3.96 15.16
CA SER A 160 -9.99 3.28 16.08
C SER A 160 -10.72 4.34 16.89
N ARG A 161 -12.02 4.25 17.00
CA ARG A 161 -12.84 5.11 17.84
C ARG A 161 -13.16 4.41 19.15
#